data_2b3ecbc852bb62ef7a9615712a391a9b
#
_entry.id   2b3ecbc852bb62ef7a9615712a391a9b
#
_cell.length_a   1.000
_cell.length_b   1.000
_cell.length_c   1.000
_cell.angle_alpha   90.00
_cell.angle_beta   90.00
_cell.angle_gamma   90.00
#
_symmetry.space_group_name_H-M   'P 1'
#
loop_
_entity.id
_entity.type
_entity.pdbx_description
1 polymer ?
#
loop_
_entity_poly.entity_id
_entity_poly.type
_entity_poly.pdbx_seq_one_letter_code
_entity_poly.pdbx_strand_id
1 'polypeptide(L)'
;MKQTSLKSNFLFNLIYQILAVITPIFTTPYISRVLSADGIGKYSYALSIVTYFGIFGCLGTATYGQLEIARNRDNKKLLHKTVSEIFFGRLVTLMISLLIYFVVILKASKQYKLLYSVLSLYILGQMNDVSFILQGLEWFKMLAMRNIIIKVLNIVLIFALVREHNDLYIYAIIIHGITLIGNFSLWPQVIKYIKPKSFKNMNIIQHWKKSMIYFIPTVATMVYTVLDKSMIGWITGSEFQNGYYEQAYKIEQILLVFVTTVGTVTFPRMAYFFENDNKEERKRIMGITMKFIMLIACPICFGTLAISENLIPVFLGKGYEECILLLRIFSFLIIIIGLDNTIGKQCLISAGKQKEYNIGVIGGAIVNFVTNILLIPKLGACGAAIASVFAESVILVAFIIYSKVELKIPKLSMCFFKYFISAMCMSIMVWRIGILISNKMVALSVQIFVGIILYGLFLLLMKDEFVMESIRRVKLKI
;
A
#
# COMPACT_ATOMS: atom_id res chain seq x y z
N MET A 1 -25.48 19.41 13.77
CA MET A 1 -24.95 18.04 13.93
C MET A 1 -23.70 18.13 14.81
N LYS A 2 -23.62 17.33 15.90
CA LYS A 2 -22.43 17.35 16.77
C LYS A 2 -21.19 16.96 15.94
N GLN A 3 -20.26 17.88 15.78
CA GLN A 3 -18.91 17.56 15.26
C GLN A 3 -18.32 16.47 16.15
N THR A 4 -18.05 15.32 15.57
CA THR A 4 -17.30 14.27 16.29
C THR A 4 -15.96 14.84 16.70
N SER A 5 -15.61 14.70 17.97
CA SER A 5 -14.33 15.20 18.52
C SER A 5 -13.17 14.73 17.63
N LEU A 6 -12.27 15.63 17.23
CA LEU A 6 -11.05 15.30 16.47
C LEU A 6 -10.28 14.14 17.11
N LYS A 7 -10.26 14.06 18.45
CA LYS A 7 -9.64 12.95 19.21
C LYS A 7 -10.32 11.60 18.90
N SER A 8 -11.65 11.56 18.80
CA SER A 8 -12.38 10.33 18.48
C SER A 8 -12.10 9.87 17.06
N ASN A 9 -12.10 10.77 16.09
CA ASN A 9 -11.78 10.45 14.69
C ASN A 9 -10.36 9.91 14.55
N PHE A 10 -9.40 10.51 15.27
CA PHE A 10 -8.02 10.06 15.32
C PHE A 10 -7.90 8.64 15.90
N LEU A 11 -8.54 8.37 17.05
CA LEU A 11 -8.49 7.06 17.71
C LEU A 11 -9.05 5.95 16.82
N PHE A 12 -10.23 6.16 16.20
CA PHE A 12 -10.81 5.16 15.30
C PHE A 12 -9.96 4.91 14.06
N ASN A 13 -9.35 5.95 13.51
CA ASN A 13 -8.42 5.79 12.38
C ASN A 13 -7.16 5.02 12.79
N LEU A 14 -6.62 5.26 13.97
CA LEU A 14 -5.48 4.52 14.52
C LEU A 14 -5.81 3.03 14.68
N ILE A 15 -6.97 2.71 15.29
CA ILE A 15 -7.43 1.31 15.44
C ILE A 15 -7.57 0.65 14.07
N TYR A 16 -8.15 1.34 13.09
CA TYR A 16 -8.27 0.82 11.73
C TYR A 16 -6.90 0.55 11.09
N GLN A 17 -5.92 1.45 11.23
CA GLN A 17 -4.58 1.26 10.70
C GLN A 17 -3.88 0.06 11.35
N ILE A 18 -3.99 -0.08 12.68
CA ILE A 18 -3.47 -1.24 13.40
C ILE A 18 -4.09 -2.53 12.88
N LEU A 19 -5.40 -2.59 12.74
CA LEU A 19 -6.09 -3.77 12.20
C LEU A 19 -5.73 -4.04 10.73
N ALA A 20 -5.47 -3.01 9.94
CA ALA A 20 -5.04 -3.18 8.55
C ALA A 20 -3.68 -3.89 8.44
N VAL A 21 -2.79 -3.68 9.42
CA VAL A 21 -1.49 -4.37 9.50
C VAL A 21 -1.62 -5.76 10.13
N ILE A 22 -2.39 -5.87 11.22
CA ILE A 22 -2.54 -7.11 11.96
C ILE A 22 -3.28 -8.18 11.14
N THR A 23 -4.31 -7.78 10.37
CA THR A 23 -5.11 -8.71 9.56
C THR A 23 -4.24 -9.59 8.64
N PRO A 24 -3.35 -9.08 7.79
CA PRO A 24 -2.49 -9.92 6.95
C PRO A 24 -1.53 -10.80 7.74
N ILE A 25 -1.07 -10.38 8.93
CA ILE A 25 -0.16 -11.19 9.77
C ILE A 25 -0.83 -12.51 10.17
N PHE A 26 -2.13 -12.51 10.45
CA PHE A 26 -2.87 -13.71 10.82
C PHE A 26 -3.46 -14.45 9.60
N THR A 27 -4.03 -13.72 8.65
CA THR A 27 -4.73 -14.36 7.53
C THR A 27 -3.77 -14.89 6.47
N THR A 28 -2.63 -14.24 6.21
CA THR A 28 -1.69 -14.68 5.17
C THR A 28 -1.11 -16.06 5.46
N PRO A 29 -0.59 -16.38 6.67
CA PRO A 29 -0.07 -17.71 6.97
C PRO A 29 -1.13 -18.81 6.84
N TYR A 30 -2.35 -18.51 7.26
CA TYR A 30 -3.46 -19.45 7.17
C TYR A 30 -3.83 -19.75 5.71
N ILE A 31 -4.09 -18.71 4.94
CA ILE A 31 -4.50 -18.81 3.53
C ILE A 31 -3.40 -19.45 2.68
N SER A 32 -2.12 -19.17 2.98
CA SER A 32 -1.00 -19.80 2.28
C SER A 32 -1.00 -21.32 2.43
N ARG A 33 -1.31 -21.80 3.63
CA ARG A 33 -1.36 -23.26 3.89
C ARG A 33 -2.60 -23.94 3.32
N VAL A 34 -3.74 -23.23 3.30
CA VAL A 34 -5.02 -23.78 2.84
C VAL A 34 -5.12 -23.75 1.31
N LEU A 35 -4.91 -22.58 0.69
CA LEU A 35 -5.11 -22.42 -0.76
C LEU A 35 -3.87 -22.71 -1.59
N SER A 36 -2.71 -22.93 -0.97
CA SER A 36 -1.42 -23.12 -1.64
C SER A 36 -1.04 -21.98 -2.59
N ALA A 37 0.17 -22.04 -3.17
CA ALA A 37 0.69 -20.94 -4.00
C ALA A 37 -0.09 -20.78 -5.31
N ASP A 38 -0.53 -21.89 -5.92
CA ASP A 38 -1.30 -21.87 -7.16
C ASP A 38 -2.69 -21.23 -6.97
N GLY A 39 -3.43 -21.59 -5.91
CA GLY A 39 -4.73 -20.99 -5.62
C GLY A 39 -4.63 -19.48 -5.36
N ILE A 40 -3.62 -19.08 -4.59
CA ILE A 40 -3.34 -17.65 -4.35
C ILE A 40 -2.96 -16.95 -5.65
N GLY A 41 -2.16 -17.59 -6.50
CA GLY A 41 -1.74 -17.07 -7.77
C GLY A 41 -2.90 -16.88 -8.75
N LYS A 42 -3.81 -17.87 -8.85
CA LYS A 42 -5.07 -17.75 -9.60
C LYS A 42 -5.87 -16.53 -9.17
N TYR A 43 -6.05 -16.39 -7.86
CA TYR A 43 -6.79 -15.27 -7.30
C TYR A 43 -6.09 -13.93 -7.59
N SER A 44 -4.79 -13.83 -7.34
CA SER A 44 -4.00 -12.61 -7.51
C SER A 44 -3.99 -12.14 -8.97
N TYR A 45 -3.77 -13.07 -9.91
CA TYR A 45 -3.83 -12.80 -11.35
C TYR A 45 -5.22 -12.33 -11.76
N ALA A 46 -6.26 -13.09 -11.44
CA ALA A 46 -7.62 -12.72 -11.81
C ALA A 46 -8.05 -11.38 -11.20
N LEU A 47 -7.71 -11.13 -9.93
CA LEU A 47 -7.99 -9.87 -9.26
C LEU A 47 -7.24 -8.70 -9.91
N SER A 48 -5.99 -8.89 -10.36
CA SER A 48 -5.24 -7.83 -11.06
C SER A 48 -5.98 -7.37 -12.32
N ILE A 49 -6.52 -8.30 -13.10
CA ILE A 49 -7.32 -7.98 -14.30
C ILE A 49 -8.61 -7.21 -13.94
N VAL A 50 -9.35 -7.69 -12.94
CA VAL A 50 -10.60 -7.04 -12.50
C VAL A 50 -10.35 -5.63 -11.95
N THR A 51 -9.20 -5.43 -11.28
CA THR A 51 -8.81 -4.15 -10.72
C THR A 51 -8.66 -3.07 -11.78
N TYR A 52 -8.19 -3.39 -13.00
CA TYR A 52 -8.16 -2.42 -14.12
C TYR A 52 -9.56 -1.88 -14.41
N PHE A 53 -10.55 -2.75 -14.53
CA PHE A 53 -11.93 -2.33 -14.79
C PHE A 53 -12.48 -1.46 -13.65
N GLY A 54 -12.16 -1.76 -12.41
CA GLY A 54 -12.54 -0.92 -11.28
C GLY A 54 -11.90 0.47 -11.32
N ILE A 55 -10.60 0.56 -11.56
CA ILE A 55 -9.86 1.83 -11.62
C ILE A 55 -10.32 2.69 -12.80
N PHE A 56 -10.42 2.10 -14.00
CA PHE A 56 -10.91 2.82 -15.18
C PHE A 56 -12.38 3.22 -15.03
N GLY A 57 -13.21 2.37 -14.38
CA GLY A 57 -14.60 2.73 -14.09
C GLY A 57 -14.73 3.86 -13.06
N CYS A 58 -13.82 3.97 -12.11
CA CYS A 58 -13.84 5.05 -11.10
C CYS A 58 -13.35 6.41 -11.64
N LEU A 59 -12.52 6.48 -12.68
CA LEU A 59 -12.00 7.72 -13.29
C LEU A 59 -11.48 8.78 -12.29
N GLY A 60 -10.88 8.38 -11.16
CA GLY A 60 -10.38 9.32 -10.14
C GLY A 60 -11.48 10.05 -9.36
N THR A 61 -12.75 9.66 -9.52
CA THR A 61 -13.90 10.32 -8.88
C THR A 61 -13.91 10.22 -7.35
N ALA A 62 -13.19 9.25 -6.76
CA ALA A 62 -13.11 9.14 -5.30
C ALA A 62 -12.40 10.36 -4.69
N THR A 63 -11.16 10.65 -5.11
CA THR A 63 -10.38 11.80 -4.60
C THR A 63 -11.01 13.12 -5.03
N TYR A 64 -11.41 13.23 -6.29
CA TYR A 64 -12.09 14.42 -6.80
C TYR A 64 -13.37 14.72 -6.03
N GLY A 65 -14.22 13.69 -5.83
CA GLY A 65 -15.49 13.82 -5.14
C GLY A 65 -15.33 14.23 -3.67
N GLN A 66 -14.37 13.65 -2.97
CA GLN A 66 -14.04 14.04 -1.60
C GLN A 66 -13.73 15.54 -1.50
N LEU A 67 -12.86 16.05 -2.37
CA LEU A 67 -12.45 17.45 -2.37
C LEU A 67 -13.59 18.41 -2.75
N GLU A 68 -14.34 18.07 -3.79
CA GLU A 68 -15.42 18.93 -4.28
C GLU A 68 -16.60 18.98 -3.30
N ILE A 69 -16.88 17.87 -2.61
CA ILE A 69 -17.90 17.83 -1.55
C ILE A 69 -17.45 18.65 -0.34
N ALA A 70 -16.18 18.54 0.06
CA ALA A 70 -15.65 19.35 1.15
C ALA A 70 -15.75 20.87 0.86
N ARG A 71 -15.49 21.28 -0.38
CA ARG A 71 -15.60 22.69 -0.82
C ARG A 71 -17.04 23.21 -0.78
N ASN A 72 -18.01 22.33 -1.09
CA ASN A 72 -19.42 22.71 -1.25
C ASN A 72 -20.29 22.38 -0.03
N ARG A 73 -19.70 21.90 1.07
CA ARG A 73 -20.42 21.35 2.24
C ARG A 73 -21.36 22.36 2.92
N ASP A 74 -21.01 23.62 2.90
CA ASP A 74 -21.78 24.68 3.60
C ASP A 74 -23.00 25.14 2.79
N ASN A 75 -23.03 24.90 1.47
CA ASN A 75 -24.16 25.21 0.61
C ASN A 75 -24.98 23.96 0.27
N LYS A 76 -26.09 23.75 1.00
CA LYS A 76 -26.96 22.56 0.83
C LYS A 76 -27.41 22.31 -0.62
N LYS A 77 -27.79 23.35 -1.40
CA LYS A 77 -28.23 23.18 -2.78
C LYS A 77 -27.09 22.71 -3.69
N LEU A 78 -25.93 23.32 -3.54
CA LEU A 78 -24.75 22.98 -4.32
C LEU A 78 -24.20 21.61 -3.91
N LEU A 79 -24.18 21.29 -2.62
CA LEU A 79 -23.80 19.98 -2.09
C LEU A 79 -24.65 18.85 -2.69
N HIS A 80 -25.96 18.94 -2.64
CA HIS A 80 -26.86 17.94 -3.24
C HIS A 80 -26.66 17.79 -4.74
N LYS A 81 -26.43 18.88 -5.45
CA LYS A 81 -26.14 18.87 -6.88
C LYS A 81 -24.82 18.15 -7.16
N THR A 82 -23.74 18.57 -6.50
CA THR A 82 -22.40 18.02 -6.69
C THR A 82 -22.34 16.52 -6.33
N VAL A 83 -22.93 16.12 -5.20
CA VAL A 83 -23.00 14.71 -4.80
C VAL A 83 -23.72 13.88 -5.85
N SER A 84 -24.88 14.33 -6.34
CA SER A 84 -25.68 13.61 -7.32
C SER A 84 -24.93 13.49 -8.65
N GLU A 85 -24.35 14.59 -9.16
CA GLU A 85 -23.64 14.61 -10.44
C GLU A 85 -22.41 13.69 -10.43
N ILE A 86 -21.62 13.71 -9.36
CA ILE A 86 -20.43 12.85 -9.23
C ILE A 86 -20.85 11.39 -9.06
N PHE A 87 -21.86 11.12 -8.21
CA PHE A 87 -22.32 9.76 -7.96
C PHE A 87 -22.88 9.11 -9.23
N PHE A 88 -23.80 9.78 -9.95
CA PHE A 88 -24.37 9.24 -11.18
C PHE A 88 -23.35 9.15 -12.30
N GLY A 89 -22.43 10.12 -12.41
CA GLY A 89 -21.31 10.06 -13.35
C GLY A 89 -20.42 8.83 -13.10
N ARG A 90 -20.07 8.55 -11.85
CA ARG A 90 -19.31 7.36 -11.44
C ARG A 90 -20.08 6.06 -11.70
N LEU A 91 -21.38 6.05 -11.40
CA LEU A 91 -22.23 4.90 -11.64
C LEU A 91 -22.27 4.53 -13.13
N VAL A 92 -22.45 5.51 -14.02
CA VAL A 92 -22.46 5.29 -15.48
C VAL A 92 -21.15 4.70 -15.97
N THR A 93 -20.01 5.26 -15.57
CA THR A 93 -18.69 4.76 -16.00
C THR A 93 -18.40 3.35 -15.47
N LEU A 94 -18.79 3.04 -14.23
CA LEU A 94 -18.64 1.71 -13.65
C LEU A 94 -19.61 0.69 -14.27
N MET A 95 -20.83 1.09 -14.65
CA MET A 95 -21.74 0.23 -15.41
C MET A 95 -21.17 -0.12 -16.79
N ILE A 96 -20.62 0.87 -17.51
CA ILE A 96 -19.95 0.64 -18.79
C ILE A 96 -18.75 -0.30 -18.60
N SER A 97 -17.93 -0.06 -17.57
CA SER A 97 -16.79 -0.90 -17.22
C SER A 97 -17.22 -2.34 -16.91
N LEU A 98 -18.29 -2.53 -16.13
CA LEU A 98 -18.85 -3.84 -15.81
C LEU A 98 -19.37 -4.56 -17.06
N LEU A 99 -20.06 -3.87 -17.97
CA LEU A 99 -20.52 -4.42 -19.24
C LEU A 99 -19.35 -4.89 -20.12
N ILE A 100 -18.32 -4.03 -20.26
CA ILE A 100 -17.11 -4.39 -21.00
C ILE A 100 -16.43 -5.60 -20.34
N TYR A 101 -16.34 -5.60 -19.01
CA TYR A 101 -15.81 -6.73 -18.26
C TYR A 101 -16.52 -8.05 -18.58
N PHE A 102 -17.86 -8.06 -18.54
CA PHE A 102 -18.64 -9.26 -18.86
C PHE A 102 -18.45 -9.71 -20.33
N VAL A 103 -18.43 -8.78 -21.26
CA VAL A 103 -18.27 -9.09 -22.69
C VAL A 103 -16.86 -9.61 -22.99
N VAL A 104 -15.82 -8.97 -22.46
CA VAL A 104 -14.43 -9.29 -22.79
C VAL A 104 -13.93 -10.48 -21.96
N ILE A 105 -14.01 -10.38 -20.65
CA ILE A 105 -13.34 -11.34 -19.75
C ILE A 105 -14.11 -12.66 -19.68
N LEU A 106 -15.42 -12.66 -19.57
CA LEU A 106 -16.19 -13.91 -19.47
C LEU A 106 -16.23 -14.67 -20.79
N LYS A 107 -16.07 -14.01 -21.94
CA LYS A 107 -15.92 -14.69 -23.23
C LYS A 107 -14.50 -15.24 -23.43
N ALA A 108 -13.48 -14.45 -23.06
CA ALA A 108 -12.08 -14.81 -23.30
C ALA A 108 -11.59 -15.93 -22.37
N SER A 109 -12.07 -15.97 -21.12
CA SER A 109 -11.56 -16.88 -20.09
C SER A 109 -12.47 -18.09 -19.89
N LYS A 110 -12.18 -19.20 -20.58
CA LYS A 110 -12.90 -20.46 -20.34
C LYS A 110 -12.53 -21.10 -19.00
N GLN A 111 -11.25 -21.09 -18.64
CA GLN A 111 -10.69 -21.79 -17.48
C GLN A 111 -11.08 -21.14 -16.13
N TYR A 112 -11.12 -19.81 -16.04
CA TYR A 112 -11.38 -19.06 -14.78
C TYR A 112 -12.75 -18.39 -14.77
N LYS A 113 -13.68 -18.80 -15.60
CA LYS A 113 -14.98 -18.14 -15.76
C LYS A 113 -15.73 -17.94 -14.45
N LEU A 114 -15.74 -18.96 -13.59
CA LEU A 114 -16.40 -18.87 -12.27
C LEU A 114 -15.70 -17.88 -11.35
N LEU A 115 -14.35 -17.89 -11.30
CA LEU A 115 -13.57 -16.96 -10.49
C LEU A 115 -13.79 -15.51 -10.94
N TYR A 116 -13.76 -15.25 -12.24
CA TYR A 116 -14.06 -13.92 -12.77
C TYR A 116 -15.50 -13.50 -12.49
N SER A 117 -16.48 -14.43 -12.55
CA SER A 117 -17.86 -14.13 -12.18
C SER A 117 -17.98 -13.69 -10.72
N VAL A 118 -17.28 -14.38 -9.80
CA VAL A 118 -17.23 -13.99 -8.38
C VAL A 118 -16.51 -12.66 -8.19
N LEU A 119 -15.40 -12.44 -8.89
CA LEU A 119 -14.64 -11.20 -8.77
C LEU A 119 -15.38 -9.97 -9.34
N SER A 120 -16.46 -10.14 -10.12
CA SER A 120 -17.34 -9.03 -10.49
C SER A 120 -17.91 -8.30 -9.25
N LEU A 121 -18.00 -8.97 -8.07
CA LEU A 121 -18.35 -8.38 -6.79
C LEU A 121 -17.41 -7.20 -6.42
N TYR A 122 -16.15 -7.23 -6.86
CA TYR A 122 -15.23 -6.09 -6.69
C TYR A 122 -15.74 -4.84 -7.41
N ILE A 123 -16.14 -4.95 -8.69
CA ILE A 123 -16.66 -3.82 -9.47
C ILE A 123 -18.00 -3.36 -8.88
N LEU A 124 -18.88 -4.30 -8.51
CA LEU A 124 -20.14 -3.98 -7.82
C LEU A 124 -19.89 -3.28 -6.48
N GLY A 125 -18.85 -3.68 -5.76
CA GLY A 125 -18.40 -2.99 -4.54
C GLY A 125 -18.00 -1.54 -4.82
N GLN A 126 -17.26 -1.29 -5.90
CA GLN A 126 -16.88 0.06 -6.32
C GLN A 126 -18.10 0.91 -6.73
N MET A 127 -19.11 0.33 -7.38
CA MET A 127 -20.35 1.03 -7.74
C MET A 127 -21.13 1.51 -6.51
N ASN A 128 -21.12 0.72 -5.46
CA ASN A 128 -21.83 0.99 -4.21
C ASN A 128 -20.99 1.75 -3.17
N ASP A 129 -19.73 2.05 -3.47
CA ASP A 129 -18.85 2.79 -2.55
C ASP A 129 -19.15 4.29 -2.58
N VAL A 130 -19.81 4.74 -1.54
CA VAL A 130 -20.15 6.15 -1.26
C VAL A 130 -19.22 6.78 -0.21
N SER A 131 -18.11 6.12 0.12
CA SER A 131 -17.15 6.57 1.14
C SER A 131 -16.60 7.97 0.86
N PHE A 132 -16.39 8.33 -0.41
CA PHE A 132 -15.90 9.66 -0.79
C PHE A 132 -16.84 10.80 -0.35
N ILE A 133 -18.16 10.53 -0.26
CA ILE A 133 -19.14 11.51 0.22
C ILE A 133 -18.94 11.75 1.72
N LEU A 134 -18.80 10.68 2.50
CA LEU A 134 -18.58 10.77 3.93
C LEU A 134 -17.21 11.35 4.28
N GLN A 135 -16.18 11.07 3.47
CA GLN A 135 -14.87 11.68 3.60
C GLN A 135 -14.93 13.20 3.37
N GLY A 136 -15.63 13.64 2.33
CA GLY A 136 -15.85 15.05 2.05
C GLY A 136 -16.66 15.77 3.14
N LEU A 137 -17.55 15.05 3.82
CA LEU A 137 -18.32 15.55 4.97
C LEU A 137 -17.57 15.39 6.31
N GLU A 138 -16.32 14.88 6.31
CA GLU A 138 -15.49 14.63 7.50
C GLU A 138 -16.07 13.60 8.50
N TRP A 139 -16.89 12.65 8.02
CA TRP A 139 -17.48 11.60 8.86
C TRP A 139 -16.55 10.38 9.01
N PHE A 140 -15.31 10.63 9.38
CA PHE A 140 -14.25 9.62 9.45
C PHE A 140 -14.52 8.50 10.46
N LYS A 141 -15.15 8.81 11.60
CA LYS A 141 -15.51 7.82 12.62
C LYS A 141 -16.36 6.70 12.04
N MET A 142 -17.38 7.06 11.25
CA MET A 142 -18.30 6.10 10.66
C MET A 142 -17.59 5.19 9.65
N LEU A 143 -16.73 5.77 8.82
CA LEU A 143 -15.92 5.01 7.86
C LEU A 143 -14.97 4.06 8.58
N ALA A 144 -14.32 4.52 9.64
CA ALA A 144 -13.42 3.69 10.42
C ALA A 144 -14.16 2.52 11.10
N MET A 145 -15.34 2.78 11.71
CA MET A 145 -16.15 1.72 12.31
C MET A 145 -16.57 0.66 11.28
N ARG A 146 -17.07 1.09 10.10
CA ARG A 146 -17.42 0.17 9.02
C ARG A 146 -16.22 -0.66 8.59
N ASN A 147 -15.06 -0.04 8.40
CA ASN A 147 -13.83 -0.71 7.98
C ASN A 147 -13.33 -1.72 9.03
N ILE A 148 -13.45 -1.39 10.32
CA ILE A 148 -13.13 -2.31 11.43
C ILE A 148 -14.04 -3.54 11.36
N ILE A 149 -15.35 -3.33 11.22
CA ILE A 149 -16.32 -4.44 11.13
C ILE A 149 -16.01 -5.33 9.93
N ILE A 150 -15.77 -4.77 8.75
CA ILE A 150 -15.39 -5.52 7.55
C ILE A 150 -14.13 -6.37 7.81
N LYS A 151 -13.10 -5.79 8.43
CA LYS A 151 -11.85 -6.51 8.72
C LYS A 151 -12.06 -7.67 9.69
N VAL A 152 -12.82 -7.44 10.76
CA VAL A 152 -13.12 -8.49 11.75
C VAL A 152 -13.95 -9.61 11.11
N LEU A 153 -14.99 -9.27 10.35
CA LEU A 153 -15.81 -10.25 9.65
C LEU A 153 -15.00 -11.05 8.63
N ASN A 154 -14.11 -10.40 7.87
CA ASN A 154 -13.22 -11.09 6.95
C ASN A 154 -12.34 -12.12 7.68
N ILE A 155 -11.72 -11.74 8.81
CA ILE A 155 -10.91 -12.66 9.61
C ILE A 155 -11.76 -13.85 10.05
N VAL A 156 -12.88 -13.59 10.72
CA VAL A 156 -13.74 -14.64 11.28
C VAL A 156 -14.23 -15.61 10.19
N LEU A 157 -14.74 -15.08 9.08
CA LEU A 157 -15.30 -15.92 8.02
C LEU A 157 -14.23 -16.64 7.22
N ILE A 158 -13.03 -16.08 7.03
CA ILE A 158 -11.91 -16.77 6.42
C ILE A 158 -11.55 -18.02 7.25
N PHE A 159 -11.35 -17.87 8.56
CA PHE A 159 -11.00 -19.01 9.43
C PHE A 159 -12.14 -20.01 9.57
N ALA A 160 -13.39 -19.57 9.49
CA ALA A 160 -14.55 -20.45 9.63
C ALA A 160 -14.87 -21.25 8.35
N LEU A 161 -14.75 -20.63 7.17
CA LEU A 161 -15.31 -21.16 5.93
C LEU A 161 -14.25 -21.58 4.90
N VAL A 162 -13.03 -21.04 4.94
CA VAL A 162 -11.97 -21.40 3.98
C VAL A 162 -11.09 -22.48 4.63
N ARG A 163 -11.34 -23.74 4.34
CA ARG A 163 -10.66 -24.89 4.99
C ARG A 163 -9.91 -25.79 4.03
N GLU A 164 -10.27 -25.75 2.75
CA GLU A 164 -9.73 -26.64 1.73
C GLU A 164 -9.16 -25.85 0.54
N HIS A 165 -8.33 -26.50 -0.25
CA HIS A 165 -7.74 -25.88 -1.44
C HIS A 165 -8.79 -25.36 -2.44
N ASN A 166 -9.91 -26.05 -2.56
CA ASN A 166 -11.00 -25.69 -3.46
C ASN A 166 -11.83 -24.49 -2.99
N ASP A 167 -11.64 -24.00 -1.76
CA ASP A 167 -12.38 -22.89 -1.19
C ASP A 167 -11.93 -21.51 -1.69
N LEU A 168 -11.15 -21.48 -2.78
CA LEU A 168 -10.70 -20.23 -3.41
C LEU A 168 -11.87 -19.30 -3.75
N TYR A 169 -12.98 -19.86 -4.24
CA TYR A 169 -14.18 -19.07 -4.56
C TYR A 169 -14.86 -18.52 -3.31
N ILE A 170 -14.89 -19.31 -2.23
CA ILE A 170 -15.41 -18.88 -0.93
C ILE A 170 -14.57 -17.74 -0.39
N TYR A 171 -13.23 -17.86 -0.47
CA TYR A 171 -12.31 -16.78 -0.10
C TYR A 171 -12.60 -15.48 -0.88
N ALA A 172 -12.75 -15.57 -2.21
CA ALA A 172 -13.06 -14.43 -3.06
C ALA A 172 -14.43 -13.79 -2.70
N ILE A 173 -15.45 -14.61 -2.46
CA ILE A 173 -16.79 -14.15 -2.03
C ILE A 173 -16.72 -13.44 -0.67
N ILE A 174 -15.98 -13.99 0.29
CA ILE A 174 -15.83 -13.36 1.62
C ILE A 174 -15.21 -11.96 1.45
N ILE A 175 -14.06 -11.85 0.80
CA ILE A 175 -13.33 -10.58 0.68
C ILE A 175 -14.18 -9.50 -0.02
N HIS A 176 -14.76 -9.83 -1.17
CA HIS A 176 -15.47 -8.84 -1.99
C HIS A 176 -16.94 -8.70 -1.61
N GLY A 177 -17.60 -9.77 -1.18
CA GLY A 177 -18.98 -9.76 -0.74
C GLY A 177 -19.16 -8.98 0.57
N ILE A 178 -18.31 -9.20 1.58
CA ILE A 178 -18.37 -8.43 2.84
C ILE A 178 -18.08 -6.95 2.57
N THR A 179 -17.15 -6.65 1.67
CA THR A 179 -16.86 -5.27 1.27
C THR A 179 -18.09 -4.62 0.61
N LEU A 180 -18.76 -5.34 -0.28
CA LEU A 180 -20.00 -4.88 -0.93
C LEU A 180 -21.10 -4.62 0.11
N ILE A 181 -21.35 -5.57 1.02
CA ILE A 181 -22.34 -5.42 2.10
C ILE A 181 -21.96 -4.24 3.01
N GLY A 182 -20.69 -4.11 3.35
CA GLY A 182 -20.19 -2.99 4.14
C GLY A 182 -20.37 -1.64 3.44
N ASN A 183 -20.27 -1.57 2.12
CA ASN A 183 -20.57 -0.35 1.36
C ASN A 183 -22.07 -0.01 1.43
N PHE A 184 -22.94 -1.00 1.33
CA PHE A 184 -24.38 -0.76 1.51
C PHE A 184 -24.73 -0.22 2.90
N SER A 185 -24.02 -0.56 3.95
CA SER A 185 -24.27 -0.04 5.31
C SER A 185 -24.13 1.48 5.44
N LEU A 186 -23.44 2.13 4.49
CA LEU A 186 -23.27 3.58 4.46
C LEU A 186 -24.43 4.32 3.78
N TRP A 187 -25.25 3.63 2.99
CA TRP A 187 -26.31 4.24 2.18
C TRP A 187 -27.38 4.98 2.98
N PRO A 188 -27.88 4.48 4.11
CA PRO A 188 -28.91 5.21 4.89
C PRO A 188 -28.51 6.63 5.26
N GLN A 189 -27.21 6.89 5.45
CA GLN A 189 -26.69 8.21 5.80
C GLN A 189 -26.49 9.12 4.57
N VAL A 190 -26.27 8.54 3.41
CA VAL A 190 -25.87 9.27 2.19
C VAL A 190 -27.03 9.52 1.25
N ILE A 191 -28.04 8.66 1.23
CA ILE A 191 -29.17 8.72 0.29
C ILE A 191 -29.90 10.08 0.31
N LYS A 192 -29.94 10.75 1.45
CA LYS A 192 -30.55 12.09 1.59
C LYS A 192 -29.80 13.19 0.81
N TYR A 193 -28.52 12.96 0.49
CA TYR A 193 -27.72 13.90 -0.32
C TYR A 193 -27.84 13.62 -1.80
N ILE A 194 -28.24 12.42 -2.20
CA ILE A 194 -28.42 12.01 -3.59
C ILE A 194 -29.85 12.34 -3.99
N LYS A 195 -30.04 13.44 -4.72
CA LYS A 195 -31.35 13.85 -5.25
C LYS A 195 -31.34 13.69 -6.76
N PRO A 196 -32.05 12.72 -7.32
CA PRO A 196 -32.20 12.59 -8.77
C PRO A 196 -32.96 13.80 -9.29
N LYS A 197 -32.24 14.76 -9.87
CA LYS A 197 -32.85 15.75 -10.77
C LYS A 197 -32.83 15.19 -12.19
N SER A 198 -33.71 15.70 -13.05
CA SER A 198 -33.71 15.32 -14.46
C SER A 198 -32.27 15.24 -14.99
N PHE A 199 -31.86 14.11 -15.56
CA PHE A 199 -30.54 13.88 -16.12
C PHE A 199 -30.11 14.94 -17.13
N LYS A 200 -31.06 15.59 -17.83
CA LYS A 200 -30.83 16.70 -18.77
C LYS A 200 -30.08 17.89 -18.13
N ASN A 201 -30.21 18.09 -16.82
CA ASN A 201 -29.65 19.26 -16.12
C ASN A 201 -28.38 18.92 -15.30
N MET A 202 -27.85 17.70 -15.44
CA MET A 202 -26.61 17.27 -14.77
C MET A 202 -25.39 17.56 -15.61
N ASN A 203 -24.38 18.20 -15.03
CA ASN A 203 -23.12 18.51 -15.71
C ASN A 203 -22.04 17.44 -15.45
N ILE A 204 -22.39 16.17 -15.73
CA ILE A 204 -21.52 15.00 -15.47
C ILE A 204 -20.19 15.11 -16.23
N ILE A 205 -20.21 15.56 -17.48
CA ILE A 205 -19.01 15.67 -18.34
C ILE A 205 -17.98 16.62 -17.72
N GLN A 206 -18.41 17.71 -17.08
CA GLN A 206 -17.50 18.63 -16.41
C GLN A 206 -16.79 17.94 -15.22
N HIS A 207 -17.50 17.11 -14.46
CA HIS A 207 -16.94 16.36 -13.36
C HIS A 207 -15.94 15.30 -13.86
N TRP A 208 -16.23 14.60 -14.94
CA TRP A 208 -15.28 13.67 -15.57
C TRP A 208 -13.99 14.37 -16.03
N LYS A 209 -14.09 15.51 -16.71
CA LYS A 209 -12.90 16.28 -17.13
C LYS A 209 -12.05 16.69 -15.93
N LYS A 210 -12.66 17.16 -14.85
CA LYS A 210 -11.92 17.57 -13.63
C LYS A 210 -11.35 16.36 -12.88
N SER A 211 -12.03 15.23 -12.85
CA SER A 211 -11.56 14.02 -12.16
C SER A 211 -10.34 13.36 -12.83
N MET A 212 -10.14 13.58 -14.14
CA MET A 212 -8.98 13.06 -14.88
C MET A 212 -7.65 13.50 -14.31
N ILE A 213 -7.57 14.68 -13.68
CA ILE A 213 -6.35 15.16 -13.01
C ILE A 213 -5.96 14.23 -11.85
N TYR A 214 -6.94 13.64 -11.17
CA TYR A 214 -6.72 12.69 -10.08
C TYR A 214 -6.62 11.24 -10.55
N PHE A 215 -7.09 10.96 -11.76
CA PHE A 215 -7.00 9.64 -12.39
C PHE A 215 -5.57 9.31 -12.82
N ILE A 216 -4.84 10.27 -13.41
CA ILE A 216 -3.48 10.06 -13.92
C ILE A 216 -2.52 9.52 -12.84
N PRO A 217 -2.41 10.12 -11.64
CA PRO A 217 -1.57 9.57 -10.58
C PRO A 217 -2.02 8.17 -10.11
N THR A 218 -3.33 7.91 -10.12
CA THR A 218 -3.88 6.58 -9.77
C THR A 218 -3.43 5.51 -10.76
N VAL A 219 -3.48 5.82 -12.06
CA VAL A 219 -3.00 4.90 -13.11
C VAL A 219 -1.48 4.67 -12.98
N ALA A 220 -0.72 5.72 -12.74
CA ALA A 220 0.73 5.58 -12.55
C ALA A 220 1.07 4.65 -11.37
N THR A 221 0.37 4.80 -10.23
CA THR A 221 0.52 3.90 -9.07
C THR A 221 0.09 2.47 -9.41
N MET A 222 -0.97 2.29 -10.20
CA MET A 222 -1.45 0.97 -10.62
C MET A 222 -0.41 0.19 -11.41
N VAL A 223 0.41 0.86 -12.22
CA VAL A 223 1.42 0.19 -13.07
C VAL A 223 2.37 -0.65 -12.23
N TYR A 224 2.84 -0.18 -11.09
CA TYR A 224 3.76 -0.94 -10.25
C TYR A 224 3.11 -1.71 -9.08
N THR A 225 1.81 -1.57 -8.84
CA THR A 225 1.12 -2.33 -7.79
C THR A 225 0.28 -3.49 -8.32
N VAL A 226 -0.22 -3.36 -9.56
CA VAL A 226 -1.16 -4.30 -10.17
C VAL A 226 -0.59 -4.94 -11.43
N LEU A 227 0.15 -4.16 -12.25
CA LEU A 227 0.64 -4.59 -13.55
C LEU A 227 1.61 -5.78 -13.44
N ASP A 228 2.50 -5.77 -12.45
CA ASP A 228 3.45 -6.87 -12.23
C ASP A 228 2.74 -8.22 -12.17
N LYS A 229 1.65 -8.30 -11.40
CA LYS A 229 0.86 -9.53 -11.21
C LYS A 229 0.18 -9.99 -12.51
N SER A 230 -0.38 -9.05 -13.27
CA SER A 230 -0.99 -9.39 -14.56
C SER A 230 0.06 -9.77 -15.61
N MET A 231 1.22 -9.12 -15.63
CA MET A 231 2.32 -9.45 -16.54
C MET A 231 2.95 -10.81 -16.20
N ILE A 232 3.17 -11.13 -14.91
CA ILE A 232 3.64 -12.45 -14.49
C ILE A 232 2.69 -13.51 -15.02
N GLY A 233 1.39 -13.42 -14.73
CA GLY A 233 0.42 -14.42 -15.16
C GLY A 233 0.31 -14.53 -16.68
N TRP A 234 0.32 -13.40 -17.39
CA TRP A 234 0.23 -13.36 -18.86
C TRP A 234 1.47 -13.90 -19.55
N ILE A 235 2.66 -13.53 -19.08
CA ILE A 235 3.93 -13.89 -19.74
C ILE A 235 4.37 -15.30 -19.37
N THR A 236 4.23 -15.69 -18.10
CA THR A 236 4.69 -17.03 -17.64
C THR A 236 3.64 -18.11 -17.79
N GLY A 237 2.35 -17.75 -17.80
CA GLY A 237 1.24 -18.70 -17.71
C GLY A 237 1.20 -19.49 -16.39
N SER A 238 2.06 -19.16 -15.42
CA SER A 238 2.23 -19.90 -14.18
C SER A 238 1.50 -19.25 -13.01
N GLU A 239 0.55 -19.98 -12.45
CA GLU A 239 -0.18 -19.58 -11.24
C GLU A 239 0.76 -19.53 -10.03
N PHE A 240 1.68 -20.49 -9.92
CA PHE A 240 2.67 -20.54 -8.85
C PHE A 240 3.54 -19.28 -8.79
N GLN A 241 4.04 -18.81 -9.94
CA GLN A 241 4.86 -17.59 -10.00
C GLN A 241 4.11 -16.38 -9.47
N ASN A 242 2.84 -16.26 -9.81
CA ASN A 242 1.98 -15.18 -9.30
C ASN A 242 1.70 -15.32 -7.79
N GLY A 243 1.52 -16.56 -7.31
CA GLY A 243 1.33 -16.85 -5.90
C GLY A 243 2.56 -16.53 -5.06
N TYR A 244 3.74 -16.89 -5.53
CA TYR A 244 5.01 -16.55 -4.87
C TYR A 244 5.23 -15.04 -4.80
N TYR A 245 5.00 -14.34 -5.93
CA TYR A 245 5.09 -12.89 -5.97
C TYR A 245 4.13 -12.23 -4.97
N GLU A 246 2.85 -12.64 -4.99
CA GLU A 246 1.82 -12.08 -4.10
C GLU A 246 2.16 -12.26 -2.63
N GLN A 247 2.66 -13.44 -2.23
CA GLN A 247 2.95 -13.71 -0.82
C GLN A 247 4.22 -12.99 -0.35
N ALA A 248 5.27 -12.94 -1.16
CA ALA A 248 6.47 -12.19 -0.84
C ALA A 248 6.17 -10.68 -0.76
N TYR A 249 5.35 -10.16 -1.69
CA TYR A 249 4.90 -8.78 -1.71
C TYR A 249 4.06 -8.43 -0.46
N LYS A 250 3.16 -9.32 0.00
CA LYS A 250 2.40 -9.11 1.24
C LYS A 250 3.29 -9.01 2.46
N ILE A 251 4.33 -9.84 2.56
CA ILE A 251 5.28 -9.76 3.68
C ILE A 251 6.03 -8.43 3.63
N GLU A 252 6.51 -8.03 2.46
CA GLU A 252 7.18 -6.73 2.25
C GLU A 252 6.27 -5.57 2.66
N GLN A 253 5.01 -5.56 2.24
CA GLN A 253 4.03 -4.52 2.61
C GLN A 253 3.80 -4.42 4.12
N ILE A 254 3.77 -5.55 4.84
CA ILE A 254 3.68 -5.56 6.31
C ILE A 254 4.91 -4.86 6.93
N LEU A 255 6.10 -5.16 6.43
CA LEU A 255 7.35 -4.57 6.92
C LEU A 255 7.46 -3.08 6.58
N LEU A 256 7.01 -2.69 5.39
CA LEU A 256 7.06 -1.32 4.90
C LEU A 256 6.21 -0.34 5.74
N VAL A 257 5.12 -0.81 6.35
CA VAL A 257 4.28 0.03 7.22
C VAL A 257 5.08 0.64 8.37
N PHE A 258 6.02 -0.11 8.97
CA PHE A 258 6.85 0.41 10.07
C PHE A 258 7.72 1.60 9.64
N VAL A 259 8.13 1.64 8.38
CA VAL A 259 8.97 2.71 7.83
C VAL A 259 8.11 3.90 7.38
N THR A 260 7.01 3.65 6.68
CA THR A 260 6.19 4.71 6.06
C THR A 260 5.32 5.47 7.06
N THR A 261 4.99 4.88 8.21
CA THR A 261 4.18 5.54 9.25
C THR A 261 4.81 6.83 9.76
N VAL A 262 6.14 6.91 9.83
CA VAL A 262 6.85 8.12 10.25
C VAL A 262 6.56 9.30 9.33
N GLY A 263 6.52 9.03 8.03
CA GLY A 263 6.20 10.04 7.01
C GLY A 263 4.82 10.67 7.19
N THR A 264 3.82 9.86 7.58
CA THR A 264 2.44 10.35 7.75
C THR A 264 2.30 11.34 8.90
N VAL A 265 3.10 11.20 9.97
CA VAL A 265 3.08 12.09 11.14
C VAL A 265 3.79 13.42 10.86
N THR A 266 4.85 13.41 10.07
CA THR A 266 5.68 14.59 9.81
C THR A 266 5.18 15.43 8.63
N PHE A 267 4.43 14.85 7.71
CA PHE A 267 3.93 15.50 6.49
C PHE A 267 3.15 16.81 6.75
N PRO A 268 2.15 16.87 7.67
CA PRO A 268 1.41 18.12 7.91
C PRO A 268 2.30 19.27 8.44
N ARG A 269 3.30 18.93 9.28
CA ARG A 269 4.26 19.91 9.78
C ARG A 269 5.16 20.45 8.67
N MET A 270 5.58 19.58 7.76
CA MET A 270 6.38 20.00 6.61
C MET A 270 5.60 20.94 5.71
N ALA A 271 4.33 20.66 5.39
CA ALA A 271 3.47 21.54 4.61
C ALA A 271 3.34 22.93 5.27
N TYR A 272 3.11 22.99 6.59
CA TYR A 272 3.06 24.24 7.35
C TYR A 272 4.36 25.06 7.26
N PHE A 273 5.54 24.41 7.35
CA PHE A 273 6.82 25.11 7.25
C PHE A 273 7.18 25.54 5.83
N PHE A 274 6.63 24.87 4.81
CA PHE A 274 6.75 25.34 3.43
C PHE A 274 5.90 26.59 3.21
N GLU A 275 4.68 26.63 3.72
CA GLU A 275 3.76 27.75 3.60
C GLU A 275 4.31 29.01 4.30
N ASN A 276 4.97 28.84 5.45
CA ASN A 276 5.55 29.94 6.24
C ASN A 276 7.03 30.25 5.91
N ASP A 277 7.57 29.69 4.84
CA ASP A 277 8.97 29.81 4.37
C ASP A 277 10.05 29.60 5.48
N ASN A 278 9.76 28.76 6.46
CA ASN A 278 10.69 28.46 7.56
C ASN A 278 11.72 27.41 7.15
N LYS A 279 12.80 27.85 6.49
CA LYS A 279 13.86 26.99 5.93
C LYS A 279 14.63 26.19 6.98
N GLU A 280 14.86 26.76 8.15
CA GLU A 280 15.60 26.11 9.24
C GLU A 280 14.83 24.92 9.81
N GLU A 281 13.54 25.09 10.15
CA GLU A 281 12.72 24.02 10.67
C GLU A 281 12.45 22.93 9.62
N ARG A 282 12.29 23.29 8.32
CA ARG A 282 12.20 22.32 7.22
C ARG A 282 13.42 21.40 7.20
N LYS A 283 14.64 21.97 7.18
CA LYS A 283 15.89 21.18 7.18
C LYS A 283 16.02 20.32 8.43
N ARG A 284 15.66 20.86 9.58
CA ARG A 284 15.72 20.14 10.86
C ARG A 284 14.81 18.94 10.87
N ILE A 285 13.52 19.12 10.53
CA ILE A 285 12.53 18.03 10.53
C ILE A 285 12.86 17.02 9.45
N MET A 286 13.23 17.45 8.24
CA MET A 286 13.63 16.54 7.16
C MET A 286 14.82 15.68 7.58
N GLY A 287 15.86 16.31 8.19
CA GLY A 287 17.02 15.57 8.68
C GLY A 287 16.70 14.54 9.75
N ILE A 288 15.83 14.89 10.72
CA ILE A 288 15.37 13.97 11.76
C ILE A 288 14.57 12.82 11.13
N THR A 289 13.64 13.13 10.24
CA THR A 289 12.79 12.12 9.58
C THR A 289 13.62 11.15 8.76
N MET A 290 14.56 11.63 7.94
CA MET A 290 15.42 10.77 7.13
C MET A 290 16.33 9.87 8.00
N LYS A 291 16.91 10.42 9.08
CA LYS A 291 17.70 9.63 10.03
C LYS A 291 16.85 8.52 10.67
N PHE A 292 15.66 8.86 11.10
CA PHE A 292 14.76 7.90 11.75
C PHE A 292 14.29 6.80 10.78
N ILE A 293 13.99 7.17 9.54
CA ILE A 293 13.63 6.19 8.50
C ILE A 293 14.77 5.23 8.24
N MET A 294 16.00 5.73 8.06
CA MET A 294 17.15 4.86 7.83
C MET A 294 17.50 3.99 9.04
N LEU A 295 17.32 4.53 10.26
CA LEU A 295 17.49 3.79 11.51
C LEU A 295 16.59 2.55 11.57
N ILE A 296 15.39 2.62 11.00
CA ILE A 296 14.40 1.52 10.98
C ILE A 296 14.51 0.69 9.69
N ALA A 297 14.62 1.34 8.54
CA ALA A 297 14.60 0.66 7.24
C ALA A 297 15.82 -0.25 7.03
N CYS A 298 17.03 0.19 7.44
CA CYS A 298 18.24 -0.62 7.30
C CYS A 298 18.16 -1.95 8.04
N PRO A 299 17.87 -2.01 9.34
CA PRO A 299 17.81 -3.29 10.05
C PRO A 299 16.64 -4.16 9.56
N ILE A 300 15.52 -3.59 9.13
CA ILE A 300 14.42 -4.36 8.54
C ILE A 300 14.87 -4.96 7.20
N CYS A 301 15.49 -4.19 6.32
CA CYS A 301 16.00 -4.67 5.03
C CYS A 301 17.01 -5.80 5.24
N PHE A 302 18.11 -5.53 5.92
CA PHE A 302 19.19 -6.50 6.13
C PHE A 302 18.81 -7.65 7.05
N GLY A 303 17.93 -7.40 8.03
CA GLY A 303 17.33 -8.44 8.87
C GLY A 303 16.48 -9.40 8.04
N THR A 304 15.63 -8.88 7.16
CA THR A 304 14.79 -9.70 6.25
C THR A 304 15.66 -10.55 5.32
N LEU A 305 16.76 -10.02 4.78
CA LEU A 305 17.75 -10.78 4.02
C LEU A 305 18.26 -11.99 4.81
N ALA A 306 18.62 -11.79 6.08
CA ALA A 306 19.20 -12.82 6.94
C ALA A 306 18.21 -13.88 7.40
N ILE A 307 16.96 -13.47 7.71
CA ILE A 307 15.95 -14.37 8.31
C ILE A 307 15.07 -15.06 7.28
N SER A 308 15.10 -14.68 6.00
CA SER A 308 14.18 -15.13 4.95
C SER A 308 14.07 -16.66 4.84
N GLU A 309 15.19 -17.41 5.00
CA GLU A 309 15.22 -18.87 4.95
C GLU A 309 14.42 -19.55 6.07
N ASN A 310 14.35 -18.91 7.23
CA ASN A 310 13.57 -19.40 8.35
C ASN A 310 12.18 -18.77 8.41
N LEU A 311 12.05 -17.51 8.00
CA LEU A 311 10.78 -16.77 8.00
C LEU A 311 9.77 -17.41 7.04
N ILE A 312 10.15 -17.67 5.78
CA ILE A 312 9.23 -18.18 4.76
C ILE A 312 8.57 -19.50 5.16
N PRO A 313 9.31 -20.56 5.54
CA PRO A 313 8.66 -21.81 5.94
C PRO A 313 7.83 -21.70 7.23
N VAL A 314 8.24 -20.85 8.16
CA VAL A 314 7.48 -20.62 9.41
C VAL A 314 6.20 -19.83 9.12
N PHE A 315 6.26 -18.82 8.29
CA PHE A 315 5.14 -17.91 8.05
C PHE A 315 4.18 -18.47 6.98
N LEU A 316 4.67 -18.86 5.79
CA LEU A 316 3.84 -19.34 4.70
C LEU A 316 3.61 -20.86 4.71
N GLY A 317 4.54 -21.63 5.22
CA GLY A 317 4.52 -23.10 5.17
C GLY A 317 5.41 -23.67 4.07
N LYS A 318 5.25 -24.97 3.77
CA LYS A 318 5.99 -25.67 2.72
C LYS A 318 5.49 -25.27 1.34
N GLY A 319 6.37 -25.36 0.32
CA GLY A 319 6.02 -25.08 -1.08
C GLY A 319 6.12 -23.59 -1.45
N TYR A 320 6.77 -22.77 -0.61
CA TYR A 320 7.00 -21.36 -0.84
C TYR A 320 8.50 -20.98 -0.87
N GLU A 321 9.35 -21.94 -1.16
CA GLU A 321 10.82 -21.76 -1.14
C GLU A 321 11.28 -20.67 -2.10
N GLU A 322 10.62 -20.51 -3.25
CA GLU A 322 10.86 -19.44 -4.23
C GLU A 322 10.61 -18.03 -3.62
N CYS A 323 9.72 -17.92 -2.63
CA CYS A 323 9.48 -16.66 -1.93
C CYS A 323 10.70 -16.18 -1.15
N ILE A 324 11.68 -17.02 -0.83
CA ILE A 324 12.89 -16.65 -0.11
C ILE A 324 13.68 -15.63 -0.94
N LEU A 325 13.93 -15.97 -2.23
CA LEU A 325 14.64 -15.07 -3.13
C LEU A 325 13.83 -13.80 -3.43
N LEU A 326 12.53 -13.94 -3.67
CA LEU A 326 11.62 -12.82 -3.89
C LEU A 326 11.63 -11.85 -2.72
N LEU A 327 11.53 -12.36 -1.48
CA LEU A 327 11.54 -11.52 -0.29
C LEU A 327 12.89 -10.82 -0.07
N ARG A 328 13.99 -11.50 -0.42
CA ARG A 328 15.33 -10.90 -0.41
C ARG A 328 15.43 -9.73 -1.40
N ILE A 329 14.87 -9.87 -2.60
CA ILE A 329 14.84 -8.77 -3.58
C ILE A 329 13.95 -7.64 -3.07
N PHE A 330 12.75 -7.94 -2.60
CA PHE A 330 11.82 -6.94 -2.07
C PHE A 330 12.33 -6.22 -0.82
N SER A 331 13.23 -6.83 -0.03
CA SER A 331 13.76 -6.17 1.16
C SER A 331 14.45 -4.83 0.85
N PHE A 332 15.05 -4.67 -0.34
CA PHE A 332 15.65 -3.40 -0.75
C PHE A 332 14.62 -2.30 -0.98
N LEU A 333 13.39 -2.65 -1.37
CA LEU A 333 12.28 -1.68 -1.51
C LEU A 333 11.98 -0.97 -0.19
N ILE A 334 12.21 -1.61 0.95
CA ILE A 334 11.95 -1.03 2.27
C ILE A 334 12.77 0.24 2.49
N ILE A 335 14.04 0.24 2.07
CA ILE A 335 14.90 1.42 2.14
C ILE A 335 14.50 2.45 1.07
N ILE A 336 14.32 1.99 -0.16
CA ILE A 336 14.05 2.86 -1.31
C ILE A 336 12.72 3.58 -1.14
N ILE A 337 11.62 2.84 -0.87
CA ILE A 337 10.28 3.39 -0.67
C ILE A 337 10.21 4.26 0.61
N GLY A 338 10.97 3.90 1.65
CA GLY A 338 11.08 4.73 2.85
C GLY A 338 11.65 6.12 2.55
N LEU A 339 12.67 6.18 1.72
CA LEU A 339 13.31 7.43 1.31
C LEU A 339 12.46 8.21 0.30
N ASP A 340 11.92 7.54 -0.73
CA ASP A 340 11.17 8.21 -1.78
C ASP A 340 9.85 8.80 -1.27
N ASN A 341 9.11 8.08 -0.42
CA ASN A 341 7.93 8.62 0.25
C ASN A 341 8.24 9.87 1.07
N THR A 342 9.41 9.90 1.72
CA THR A 342 9.82 11.05 2.51
C THR A 342 10.17 12.23 1.60
N ILE A 343 11.02 12.02 0.61
CA ILE A 343 11.44 13.08 -0.30
C ILE A 343 10.26 13.52 -1.18
N GLY A 344 9.52 12.57 -1.73
CA GLY A 344 8.38 12.86 -2.60
C GLY A 344 7.26 13.63 -1.89
N LYS A 345 6.76 13.08 -0.79
CA LYS A 345 5.61 13.69 -0.09
C LYS A 345 6.02 14.89 0.74
N GLN A 346 7.03 14.76 1.61
CA GLN A 346 7.38 15.81 2.57
C GLN A 346 8.17 16.96 1.93
N CYS A 347 8.90 16.71 0.83
CA CYS A 347 9.66 17.75 0.16
C CYS A 347 8.91 18.25 -1.07
N LEU A 348 8.69 17.41 -2.09
CA LEU A 348 8.12 17.86 -3.36
C LEU A 348 6.65 18.26 -3.26
N ILE A 349 5.78 17.40 -2.69
CA ILE A 349 4.34 17.71 -2.59
C ILE A 349 4.13 18.89 -1.65
N SER A 350 4.79 18.92 -0.48
CA SER A 350 4.69 20.05 0.47
C SER A 350 5.21 21.36 -0.10
N ALA A 351 6.19 21.32 -1.02
CA ALA A 351 6.71 22.48 -1.73
C ALA A 351 5.85 22.92 -2.93
N GLY A 352 4.71 22.26 -3.18
CA GLY A 352 3.87 22.53 -4.36
C GLY A 352 4.42 21.99 -5.68
N LYS A 353 5.50 21.19 -5.67
CA LYS A 353 6.15 20.59 -6.84
C LYS A 353 5.47 19.29 -7.29
N GLN A 354 4.13 19.32 -7.43
CA GLN A 354 3.34 18.15 -7.82
C GLN A 354 3.70 17.64 -9.22
N LYS A 355 4.12 18.53 -10.13
CA LYS A 355 4.50 18.17 -11.49
C LYS A 355 5.76 17.31 -11.50
N GLU A 356 6.78 17.70 -10.76
CA GLU A 356 8.05 17.00 -10.62
C GLU A 356 7.85 15.63 -9.94
N TYR A 357 7.00 15.59 -8.91
CA TYR A 357 6.58 14.32 -8.29
C TYR A 357 5.95 13.38 -9.33
N ASN A 358 4.98 13.85 -10.12
CA ASN A 358 4.31 13.06 -11.12
C ASN A 358 5.27 12.57 -12.23
N ILE A 359 6.21 13.41 -12.66
CA ILE A 359 7.24 13.01 -13.65
C ILE A 359 8.08 11.86 -13.11
N GLY A 360 8.52 11.93 -11.87
CA GLY A 360 9.28 10.85 -11.23
C GLY A 360 8.50 9.54 -11.21
N VAL A 361 7.24 9.57 -10.74
CA VAL A 361 6.37 8.39 -10.67
C VAL A 361 6.08 7.79 -12.05
N ILE A 362 5.80 8.63 -13.06
CA ILE A 362 5.56 8.16 -14.44
C ILE A 362 6.85 7.56 -15.02
N GLY A 363 8.01 8.18 -14.78
CA GLY A 363 9.31 7.64 -15.18
C GLY A 363 9.55 6.25 -14.59
N GLY A 364 9.31 6.07 -13.30
CA GLY A 364 9.38 4.77 -12.65
C GLY A 364 8.42 3.74 -13.25
N ALA A 365 7.18 4.14 -13.54
CA ALA A 365 6.19 3.26 -14.16
C ALA A 365 6.64 2.77 -15.56
N ILE A 366 7.24 3.64 -16.37
CA ILE A 366 7.78 3.28 -17.69
C ILE A 366 8.95 2.29 -17.51
N VAL A 367 9.87 2.58 -16.60
CA VAL A 367 11.00 1.68 -16.31
C VAL A 367 10.52 0.32 -15.81
N ASN A 368 9.54 0.28 -14.88
CA ASN A 368 8.93 -0.97 -14.43
C ASN A 368 8.36 -1.78 -15.61
N PHE A 369 7.56 -1.16 -16.46
CA PHE A 369 6.94 -1.83 -17.61
C PHE A 369 7.98 -2.40 -18.57
N VAL A 370 8.99 -1.60 -18.95
CA VAL A 370 10.05 -2.03 -19.86
C VAL A 370 10.90 -3.17 -19.27
N THR A 371 11.31 -3.03 -18.02
CA THR A 371 12.10 -4.06 -17.33
C THR A 371 11.31 -5.33 -17.09
N ASN A 372 10.01 -5.26 -16.83
CA ASN A 372 9.12 -6.42 -16.75
C ASN A 372 9.10 -7.21 -18.06
N ILE A 373 8.94 -6.55 -19.21
CA ILE A 373 8.97 -7.21 -20.53
C ILE A 373 10.29 -7.94 -20.76
N LEU A 374 11.40 -7.38 -20.29
CA LEU A 374 12.74 -7.96 -20.50
C LEU A 374 13.06 -9.08 -19.50
N LEU A 375 12.65 -8.94 -18.25
CA LEU A 375 13.09 -9.82 -17.16
C LEU A 375 12.08 -10.94 -16.83
N ILE A 376 10.78 -10.71 -16.92
CA ILE A 376 9.78 -11.75 -16.58
C ILE A 376 9.93 -12.99 -17.46
N PRO A 377 10.16 -12.90 -18.80
CA PRO A 377 10.32 -14.11 -19.62
C PRO A 377 11.47 -15.01 -19.19
N LYS A 378 12.52 -14.44 -18.56
CA LYS A 378 13.73 -15.16 -18.15
C LYS A 378 13.72 -15.59 -16.69
N LEU A 379 13.16 -14.76 -15.82
CA LEU A 379 13.28 -14.88 -14.37
C LEU A 379 11.91 -15.02 -13.64
N GLY A 380 10.82 -15.04 -14.39
CA GLY A 380 9.48 -15.17 -13.79
C GLY A 380 9.19 -14.06 -12.78
N ALA A 381 8.64 -14.43 -11.62
CA ALA A 381 8.32 -13.52 -10.52
C ALA A 381 9.53 -12.74 -10.00
N CYS A 382 10.73 -13.35 -9.99
CA CYS A 382 11.96 -12.64 -9.62
C CYS A 382 12.27 -11.50 -10.59
N GLY A 383 11.99 -11.68 -11.88
CA GLY A 383 12.13 -10.62 -12.88
C GLY A 383 11.27 -9.40 -12.58
N ALA A 384 10.01 -9.62 -12.18
CA ALA A 384 9.10 -8.55 -11.76
C ALA A 384 9.56 -7.88 -10.47
N ALA A 385 10.05 -8.63 -9.49
CA ALA A 385 10.58 -8.07 -8.25
C ALA A 385 11.82 -7.18 -8.50
N ILE A 386 12.72 -7.61 -9.37
CA ILE A 386 13.88 -6.80 -9.79
C ILE A 386 13.42 -5.53 -10.53
N ALA A 387 12.43 -5.66 -11.43
CA ALA A 387 11.86 -4.52 -12.15
C ALA A 387 11.26 -3.47 -11.20
N SER A 388 10.57 -3.91 -10.14
CA SER A 388 10.03 -3.02 -9.10
C SER A 388 11.15 -2.29 -8.35
N VAL A 389 12.27 -2.97 -8.02
CA VAL A 389 13.44 -2.33 -7.38
C VAL A 389 14.07 -1.28 -8.30
N PHE A 390 14.21 -1.57 -9.58
CA PHE A 390 14.72 -0.59 -10.55
C PHE A 390 13.80 0.62 -10.69
N ALA A 391 12.48 0.39 -10.79
CA ALA A 391 11.50 1.45 -10.92
C ALA A 391 11.53 2.41 -9.73
N GLU A 392 11.46 1.87 -8.52
CA GLU A 392 11.51 2.67 -7.29
C GLU A 392 12.86 3.38 -7.11
N SER A 393 13.95 2.76 -7.55
CA SER A 393 15.27 3.42 -7.58
C SER A 393 15.28 4.63 -8.51
N VAL A 394 14.66 4.53 -9.68
CA VAL A 394 14.54 5.66 -10.63
C VAL A 394 13.65 6.76 -10.05
N ILE A 395 12.56 6.42 -9.39
CA ILE A 395 11.71 7.38 -8.68
C ILE A 395 12.51 8.13 -7.62
N LEU A 396 13.24 7.39 -6.77
CA LEU A 396 14.07 7.97 -5.72
C LEU A 396 15.13 8.92 -6.28
N VAL A 397 15.83 8.51 -7.34
CA VAL A 397 16.85 9.36 -8.01
C VAL A 397 16.21 10.62 -8.58
N ALA A 398 15.08 10.51 -9.26
CA ALA A 398 14.34 11.66 -9.77
C ALA A 398 13.93 12.62 -8.64
N PHE A 399 13.40 12.09 -7.53
CA PHE A 399 13.02 12.91 -6.38
C PHE A 399 14.21 13.60 -5.73
N ILE A 400 15.37 12.94 -5.62
CA ILE A 400 16.62 13.56 -5.15
C ILE A 400 17.04 14.70 -6.07
N ILE A 401 16.98 14.51 -7.39
CA ILE A 401 17.36 15.54 -8.37
C ILE A 401 16.44 16.76 -8.25
N TYR A 402 15.11 16.56 -8.19
CA TYR A 402 14.15 17.67 -8.11
C TYR A 402 14.12 18.36 -6.75
N SER A 403 14.59 17.71 -5.68
CA SER A 403 14.64 18.27 -4.32
C SER A 403 16.01 18.83 -3.90
N LYS A 404 17.01 18.86 -4.77
CA LYS A 404 18.40 19.26 -4.47
C LYS A 404 18.54 20.56 -3.67
N VAL A 405 17.68 21.54 -3.93
CA VAL A 405 17.72 22.85 -3.24
C VAL A 405 17.30 22.74 -1.77
N GLU A 406 16.42 21.81 -1.47
CA GLU A 406 15.81 21.63 -0.13
C GLU A 406 16.53 20.56 0.70
N LEU A 407 17.26 19.62 0.04
CA LEU A 407 17.94 18.48 0.68
C LEU A 407 19.40 18.77 1.07
N LYS A 408 19.87 20.01 1.03
CA LYS A 408 21.23 20.35 1.52
C LYS A 408 21.32 20.12 3.04
N ILE A 409 21.35 18.83 3.46
CA ILE A 409 21.51 18.44 4.86
C ILE A 409 22.95 17.95 5.03
N PRO A 410 23.83 18.77 5.64
CA PRO A 410 25.19 18.37 5.97
C PRO A 410 25.17 17.12 6.87
N LYS A 411 26.10 16.21 6.70
CA LYS A 411 26.29 14.99 7.53
C LYS A 411 25.25 13.88 7.38
N LEU A 412 24.27 13.98 6.45
CA LEU A 412 23.27 12.93 6.28
C LEU A 412 23.89 11.63 5.74
N SER A 413 24.83 11.75 4.80
CA SER A 413 25.56 10.60 4.20
C SER A 413 26.33 9.79 5.25
N MET A 414 26.98 10.45 6.19
CA MET A 414 27.74 9.76 7.25
C MET A 414 26.82 9.00 8.23
N CYS A 415 25.65 9.54 8.55
CA CYS A 415 24.66 8.82 9.38
C CYS A 415 24.11 7.59 8.62
N PHE A 416 23.80 7.74 7.33
CA PHE A 416 23.31 6.63 6.51
C PHE A 416 24.33 5.49 6.44
N PHE A 417 25.62 5.82 6.29
CA PHE A 417 26.69 4.84 6.29
C PHE A 417 26.77 4.05 7.61
N LYS A 418 26.61 4.73 8.77
CA LYS A 418 26.57 4.06 10.06
C LYS A 418 25.42 3.06 10.17
N TYR A 419 24.19 3.48 9.79
CA TYR A 419 23.02 2.60 9.84
C TYR A 419 23.16 1.41 8.89
N PHE A 420 23.67 1.65 7.68
CA PHE A 420 23.88 0.62 6.67
C PHE A 420 24.89 -0.43 7.13
N ILE A 421 26.08 0.00 7.59
CA ILE A 421 27.15 -0.93 8.04
C ILE A 421 26.69 -1.69 9.29
N SER A 422 26.07 -1.02 10.27
CA SER A 422 25.57 -1.69 11.46
C SER A 422 24.54 -2.78 11.11
N ALA A 423 23.64 -2.49 10.18
CA ALA A 423 22.64 -3.45 9.71
C ALA A 423 23.23 -4.61 8.91
N MET A 424 24.26 -4.33 8.10
CA MET A 424 24.98 -5.36 7.34
C MET A 424 25.76 -6.31 8.28
N CYS A 425 26.47 -5.77 9.24
CA CYS A 425 27.15 -6.58 10.25
C CYS A 425 26.18 -7.44 11.09
N MET A 426 25.07 -6.83 11.53
CA MET A 426 23.98 -7.54 12.18
C MET A 426 23.46 -8.69 11.31
N SER A 427 23.22 -8.45 10.03
CA SER A 427 22.67 -9.42 9.09
C SER A 427 23.55 -10.66 8.97
N ILE A 428 24.87 -10.49 8.85
CA ILE A 428 25.83 -11.61 8.76
C ILE A 428 25.78 -12.48 10.01
N MET A 429 25.76 -11.86 11.19
CA MET A 429 25.70 -12.59 12.46
C MET A 429 24.37 -13.32 12.64
N VAL A 430 23.26 -12.63 12.34
CA VAL A 430 21.91 -13.19 12.42
C VAL A 430 21.74 -14.37 11.45
N TRP A 431 22.25 -14.28 10.24
CA TRP A 431 22.23 -15.37 9.27
C TRP A 431 23.02 -16.59 9.78
N ARG A 432 24.24 -16.40 10.33
CA ARG A 432 25.02 -17.48 10.94
C ARG A 432 24.28 -18.18 12.07
N ILE A 433 23.62 -17.44 12.96
CA ILE A 433 22.80 -18.00 14.03
C ILE A 433 21.67 -18.85 13.48
N GLY A 434 21.03 -18.40 12.40
CA GLY A 434 19.93 -19.14 11.76
C GLY A 434 20.33 -20.52 11.22
N ILE A 435 21.58 -20.67 10.76
CA ILE A 435 22.11 -21.96 10.27
C ILE A 435 22.40 -22.93 11.42
N LEU A 436 22.79 -22.42 12.60
CA LEU A 436 23.19 -23.25 13.74
C LEU A 436 21.99 -23.89 14.47
N ILE A 437 20.79 -23.36 14.28
CA ILE A 437 19.60 -23.81 15.00
C ILE A 437 18.69 -24.61 14.05
N SER A 438 18.52 -25.90 14.29
CA SER A 438 17.74 -26.79 13.42
C SER A 438 16.25 -26.49 13.42
N ASN A 439 15.66 -26.06 14.54
CA ASN A 439 14.24 -25.71 14.60
C ASN A 439 14.03 -24.30 14.05
N LYS A 440 13.37 -24.19 12.88
CA LYS A 440 13.16 -22.92 12.17
C LYS A 440 12.40 -21.87 12.98
N MET A 441 11.45 -22.29 13.83
CA MET A 441 10.69 -21.35 14.67
C MET A 441 11.54 -20.77 15.79
N VAL A 442 12.33 -21.61 16.44
CA VAL A 442 13.30 -21.18 17.47
C VAL A 442 14.38 -20.31 16.81
N ALA A 443 14.92 -20.74 15.67
CA ALA A 443 15.91 -19.99 14.91
C ALA A 443 15.40 -18.58 14.59
N LEU A 444 14.19 -18.45 14.04
CA LEU A 444 13.58 -17.18 13.70
C LEU A 444 13.42 -16.27 14.93
N SER A 445 12.93 -16.82 16.05
CA SER A 445 12.75 -16.07 17.29
C SER A 445 14.07 -15.55 17.84
N VAL A 446 15.11 -16.41 17.88
CA VAL A 446 16.45 -16.04 18.32
C VAL A 446 17.08 -15.01 17.37
N GLN A 447 16.95 -15.21 16.06
CA GLN A 447 17.46 -14.30 15.05
C GLN A 447 16.88 -12.88 15.21
N ILE A 448 15.56 -12.75 15.41
CA ILE A 448 14.92 -11.45 15.60
C ILE A 448 15.41 -10.80 16.90
N PHE A 449 15.41 -11.53 17.99
CA PHE A 449 15.80 -10.98 19.30
C PHE A 449 17.27 -10.55 19.31
N VAL A 450 18.17 -11.43 18.88
CA VAL A 450 19.61 -11.13 18.80
C VAL A 450 19.89 -10.03 17.78
N GLY A 451 19.17 -10.00 16.65
CA GLY A 451 19.30 -8.95 15.64
C GLY A 451 19.04 -7.56 16.23
N ILE A 452 17.95 -7.39 16.99
CA ILE A 452 17.63 -6.12 17.63
C ILE A 452 18.76 -5.69 18.59
N ILE A 453 19.29 -6.62 19.40
CA ILE A 453 20.38 -6.33 20.34
C ILE A 453 21.66 -5.97 19.59
N LEU A 454 22.07 -6.75 18.60
CA LEU A 454 23.30 -6.53 17.85
C LEU A 454 23.25 -5.19 17.10
N TYR A 455 22.14 -4.87 16.45
CA TYR A 455 22.01 -3.58 15.77
C TYR A 455 22.16 -2.41 16.73
N GLY A 456 21.48 -2.47 17.89
CA GLY A 456 21.62 -1.47 18.95
C GLY A 456 23.07 -1.34 19.44
N LEU A 457 23.76 -2.46 19.69
CA LEU A 457 25.16 -2.49 20.12
C LEU A 457 26.09 -1.87 19.08
N PHE A 458 25.92 -2.21 17.77
CA PHE A 458 26.75 -1.62 16.70
C PHE A 458 26.56 -0.10 16.61
N LEU A 459 25.34 0.40 16.75
CA LEU A 459 25.09 1.84 16.76
C LEU A 459 25.72 2.54 17.97
N LEU A 460 25.71 1.90 19.13
CA LEU A 460 26.39 2.42 20.32
C LEU A 460 27.92 2.44 20.14
N LEU A 461 28.49 1.39 19.57
CA LEU A 461 29.93 1.31 19.25
C LEU A 461 30.34 2.39 18.23
N MET A 462 29.48 2.66 17.22
CA MET A 462 29.72 3.72 16.24
C MET A 462 29.42 5.13 16.78
N LYS A 463 29.06 5.24 18.06
CA LYS A 463 28.73 6.51 18.74
C LYS A 463 27.73 7.33 17.92
N ASP A 464 26.59 6.70 17.54
CA ASP A 464 25.55 7.42 16.82
C ASP A 464 24.89 8.47 17.69
N GLU A 465 24.98 9.74 17.28
CA GLU A 465 24.51 10.89 18.08
C GLU A 465 23.00 10.81 18.33
N PHE A 466 22.20 10.35 17.34
CA PHE A 466 20.76 10.29 17.44
C PHE A 466 20.29 9.24 18.46
N VAL A 467 20.95 8.08 18.49
CA VAL A 467 20.67 6.99 19.45
C VAL A 467 21.15 7.41 20.85
N MET A 468 22.34 7.98 20.95
CA MET A 468 22.90 8.44 22.25
C MET A 468 22.05 9.55 22.88
N GLU A 469 21.58 10.51 22.08
CA GLU A 469 20.70 11.56 22.58
C GLU A 469 19.34 11.01 23.02
N SER A 470 18.78 10.06 22.27
CA SER A 470 17.52 9.39 22.62
C SER A 470 17.62 8.67 23.96
N ILE A 471 18.72 7.94 24.21
CA ILE A 471 18.99 7.27 25.50
C ILE A 471 19.13 8.29 26.63
N ARG A 472 19.85 9.40 26.40
CA ARG A 472 19.99 10.45 27.42
C ARG A 472 18.64 11.06 27.81
N ARG A 473 17.77 11.31 26.84
CA ARG A 473 16.43 11.86 27.08
C ARG A 473 15.53 10.90 27.87
N VAL A 474 15.65 9.61 27.66
CA VAL A 474 14.94 8.59 28.47
C VAL A 474 15.47 8.56 29.89
N LYS A 475 16.81 8.59 30.09
CA LYS A 475 17.44 8.62 31.45
C LYS A 475 17.10 9.88 32.24
N LEU A 476 16.79 11.00 31.58
CA LEU A 476 16.40 12.25 32.26
C LEU A 476 14.90 12.31 32.62
N LYS A 477 14.09 11.35 32.15
CA LYS A 477 12.66 11.25 32.45
C LYS A 477 12.31 10.16 33.47
N ILE A 478 13.26 9.31 33.81
CA ILE A 478 13.23 8.34 34.93
C ILE A 478 13.93 8.94 36.12
#